data_4f5aa7e9a63fd0e4b7d42db34c8738f0
#
_entry.id   4f5aa7e9a63fd0e4b7d42db34c8738f0
#
_cell.length_a   1.000
_cell.length_b   1.000
_cell.length_c   1.000
_cell.angle_alpha   90.00
_cell.angle_beta   90.00
_cell.angle_gamma   90.00
#
_symmetry.space_group_name_H-M   'P 1'
#
loop_
_entity.id
_entity.type
_entity.pdbx_description
1 polymer ?
#
loop_
_entity_poly.entity_id
_entity_poly.type
_entity_poly.pdbx_seq_one_letter_code
_entity_poly.pdbx_strand_id
1 'polypeptide(L)'
;GGQIMAESFDKLTPDTKYLTTNAHINRSLDHSVLTNLYLPIIGEKALGLYNLLWSMSLNDHNQLVLHKHYEIQSMLNCKIDQLVAIRKQLEGVKLINTLVSQNKPDVLIYSLNLPLTAEQFLRTDILSIILLGKVGETTYKQIVDRLVLPLPDLGETTNISASLLDLFAVPQNLIKNIPGL
;
A
#
# COMPACT_ATOMS: atom_id res chain seq x y z
N GLY A 1 -25.09 6.83 -6.78
CA GLY A 1 -23.79 7.33 -6.47
C GLY A 1 -22.83 6.31 -5.89
N GLY A 2 -21.61 6.78 -5.57
CA GLY A 2 -20.55 5.92 -5.05
C GLY A 2 -20.87 5.25 -3.73
N GLN A 3 -21.73 5.83 -2.90
CA GLN A 3 -22.11 5.25 -1.61
C GLN A 3 -22.97 3.99 -1.79
N ILE A 4 -23.87 3.97 -2.76
CA ILE A 4 -24.71 2.79 -3.06
C ILE A 4 -23.84 1.65 -3.62
N MET A 5 -22.86 1.97 -4.46
CA MET A 5 -21.92 0.98 -4.99
C MET A 5 -21.03 0.40 -3.87
N ALA A 6 -20.53 1.25 -2.95
CA ALA A 6 -19.73 0.81 -1.81
C ALA A 6 -20.51 -0.14 -0.91
N GLU A 7 -21.78 0.14 -0.61
CA GLU A 7 -22.65 -0.73 0.17
C GLU A 7 -22.88 -2.08 -0.52
N SER A 8 -23.05 -2.08 -1.85
CA SER A 8 -23.26 -3.30 -2.63
C SER A 8 -22.02 -4.22 -2.56
N PHE A 9 -20.80 -3.67 -2.54
CA PHE A 9 -19.57 -4.46 -2.45
C PHE A 9 -19.19 -4.90 -1.04
N ASP A 10 -19.80 -4.33 0.00
CA ASP A 10 -19.68 -4.87 1.36
C ASP A 10 -20.39 -6.22 1.53
N LYS A 11 -21.24 -6.57 0.57
CA LYS A 11 -21.93 -7.87 0.51
C LYS A 11 -21.33 -8.77 -0.55
N LEU A 12 -19.99 -8.93 -0.49
CA LEU A 12 -19.29 -9.82 -1.42
C LEU A 12 -19.82 -11.26 -1.33
N THR A 13 -19.85 -11.92 -2.47
CA THR A 13 -20.05 -13.37 -2.56
C THR A 13 -18.76 -14.02 -3.05
N PRO A 14 -18.61 -15.35 -2.88
CA PRO A 14 -17.46 -16.06 -3.44
C PRO A 14 -17.28 -15.89 -4.95
N ASP A 15 -18.36 -15.63 -5.67
CA ASP A 15 -18.35 -15.46 -7.13
C ASP A 15 -18.11 -14.03 -7.59
N THR A 16 -18.09 -13.06 -6.69
CA THR A 16 -17.78 -11.67 -7.03
C THR A 16 -16.41 -11.59 -7.71
N LYS A 17 -16.38 -10.97 -8.87
CA LYS A 17 -15.15 -10.85 -9.67
C LYS A 17 -14.29 -9.68 -9.23
N TYR A 18 -12.98 -9.85 -9.34
CA TYR A 18 -12.02 -8.79 -9.12
C TYR A 18 -10.84 -8.94 -10.07
N LEU A 19 -10.07 -7.88 -10.19
CA LEU A 19 -8.76 -7.88 -10.81
C LEU A 19 -7.79 -7.05 -9.98
N THR A 20 -6.50 -7.24 -10.22
CA THR A 20 -5.46 -6.48 -9.54
C THR A 20 -4.76 -5.55 -10.51
N THR A 21 -4.36 -4.37 -10.03
CA THR A 21 -3.45 -3.46 -10.73
C THR A 21 -2.29 -3.11 -9.82
N ASN A 22 -1.10 -3.00 -10.37
CA ASN A 22 0.11 -2.74 -9.61
C ASN A 22 1.07 -1.87 -10.42
N ALA A 23 1.05 -0.57 -10.15
CA ALA A 23 1.97 0.39 -10.79
C ALA A 23 3.42 0.19 -10.33
N HIS A 24 3.65 -0.63 -9.30
CA HIS A 24 4.95 -0.86 -8.67
C HIS A 24 5.48 -2.28 -8.91
N ILE A 25 5.06 -2.91 -10.01
CA ILE A 25 5.32 -4.32 -10.28
C ILE A 25 6.82 -4.67 -10.30
N ASN A 26 7.67 -3.70 -10.64
CA ASN A 26 9.13 -3.88 -10.70
C ASN A 26 9.84 -3.56 -9.38
N ARG A 27 9.10 -3.22 -8.32
CA ARG A 27 9.65 -2.90 -7.01
C ARG A 27 9.61 -4.11 -6.09
N SER A 28 10.61 -4.22 -5.24
CA SER A 28 10.64 -5.22 -4.17
C SER A 28 9.92 -4.69 -2.94
N LEU A 29 9.14 -5.55 -2.27
CA LEU A 29 8.50 -5.20 -1.02
C LEU A 29 9.50 -5.21 0.13
N ASP A 30 9.42 -4.20 1.00
CA ASP A 30 10.17 -4.18 2.25
C ASP A 30 9.42 -5.03 3.29
N HIS A 31 9.79 -6.30 3.38
CA HIS A 31 9.17 -7.25 4.30
C HIS A 31 9.43 -6.90 5.77
N SER A 32 10.55 -6.26 6.07
CA SER A 32 10.87 -5.83 7.44
C SER A 32 9.89 -4.74 7.91
N VAL A 33 9.61 -3.77 7.06
CA VAL A 33 8.60 -2.73 7.34
C VAL A 33 7.22 -3.35 7.49
N LEU A 34 6.82 -4.21 6.57
CA LEU A 34 5.51 -4.86 6.63
C LEU A 34 5.33 -5.68 7.91
N THR A 35 6.34 -6.43 8.30
CA THR A 35 6.26 -7.30 9.50
C THR A 35 6.32 -6.50 10.80
N ASN A 36 7.17 -5.49 10.89
CA ASN A 36 7.37 -4.76 12.14
C ASN A 36 6.39 -3.61 12.35
N LEU A 37 5.92 -2.97 11.29
CA LEU A 37 5.07 -1.78 11.38
C LEU A 37 3.61 -2.05 11.02
N TYR A 38 3.36 -2.77 9.95
CA TYR A 38 1.99 -3.00 9.48
C TYR A 38 1.32 -4.20 10.14
N LEU A 39 2.03 -5.33 10.26
CA LEU A 39 1.45 -6.56 10.82
C LEU A 39 0.78 -6.36 12.19
N PRO A 40 1.39 -5.65 13.16
CA PRO A 40 0.74 -5.44 14.45
C PRO A 40 -0.57 -4.67 14.37
N ILE A 41 -0.73 -3.83 13.35
CA ILE A 41 -1.93 -2.99 13.16
C ILE A 41 -3.02 -3.77 12.44
N ILE A 42 -2.70 -4.41 11.31
CA ILE A 42 -3.69 -4.99 10.40
C ILE A 42 -3.93 -6.49 10.63
N GLY A 43 -2.99 -7.17 11.28
CA GLY A 43 -3.08 -8.60 11.52
C GLY A 43 -2.55 -9.46 10.38
N GLU A 44 -2.39 -10.74 10.67
CA GLU A 44 -1.75 -11.72 9.78
C GLU A 44 -2.56 -12.00 8.51
N LYS A 45 -3.90 -12.05 8.61
CA LYS A 45 -4.73 -12.36 7.44
C LYS A 45 -4.76 -11.20 6.46
N ALA A 46 -4.80 -9.96 6.94
CA ALA A 46 -4.72 -8.79 6.07
C ALA A 46 -3.37 -8.70 5.38
N LEU A 47 -2.28 -8.95 6.11
CA LEU A 47 -0.95 -9.01 5.49
C LEU A 47 -0.86 -10.15 4.48
N GLY A 48 -1.44 -11.30 4.80
CA GLY A 48 -1.56 -12.43 3.86
C GLY A 48 -2.31 -12.04 2.59
N LEU A 49 -3.42 -11.32 2.72
CA LEU A 49 -4.17 -10.82 1.56
C LEU A 49 -3.32 -9.88 0.70
N TYR A 50 -2.61 -8.95 1.32
CA TYR A 50 -1.74 -8.03 0.59
C TYR A 50 -0.65 -8.78 -0.20
N ASN A 51 0.02 -9.72 0.44
CA ASN A 51 1.05 -10.55 -0.21
C ASN A 51 0.46 -11.39 -1.35
N LEU A 52 -0.73 -11.95 -1.15
CA LEU A 52 -1.43 -12.73 -2.18
C LEU A 52 -1.76 -11.87 -3.40
N LEU A 53 -2.36 -10.70 -3.19
CA LEU A 53 -2.70 -9.78 -4.27
C LEU A 53 -1.45 -9.29 -5.01
N TRP A 54 -0.38 -9.02 -4.29
CA TRP A 54 0.89 -8.65 -4.90
C TRP A 54 1.43 -9.78 -5.80
N SER A 55 1.43 -11.00 -5.30
CA SER A 55 1.84 -12.18 -6.06
C SER A 55 0.96 -12.39 -7.30
N MET A 56 -0.36 -12.21 -7.17
CA MET A 56 -1.28 -12.31 -8.30
C MET A 56 -0.98 -11.25 -9.37
N SER A 57 -0.67 -10.04 -8.97
CA SER A 57 -0.32 -8.98 -9.92
C SER A 57 0.94 -9.33 -10.72
N LEU A 58 1.91 -10.00 -10.10
CA LEU A 58 3.10 -10.48 -10.78
C LEU A 58 2.76 -11.62 -11.76
N ASN A 59 1.97 -12.59 -11.32
CA ASN A 59 1.56 -13.74 -12.13
C ASN A 59 0.73 -13.31 -13.34
N ASP A 60 -0.11 -12.32 -13.17
CA ASP A 60 -0.96 -11.77 -14.24
C ASP A 60 -0.20 -10.80 -15.15
N HIS A 61 1.07 -10.53 -14.87
CA HIS A 61 1.90 -9.56 -15.61
C HIS A 61 1.24 -8.19 -15.71
N ASN A 62 0.52 -7.80 -14.65
CA ASN A 62 -0.24 -6.54 -14.57
C ASN A 62 -1.28 -6.37 -15.69
N GLN A 63 -1.78 -7.48 -16.21
CA GLN A 63 -2.86 -7.49 -17.20
C GLN A 63 -4.23 -7.59 -16.51
N LEU A 64 -5.29 -7.31 -17.25
CA LEU A 64 -6.66 -7.33 -16.74
C LEU A 64 -7.20 -8.77 -16.70
N VAL A 65 -6.76 -9.54 -15.73
CA VAL A 65 -7.20 -10.93 -15.52
C VAL A 65 -8.28 -10.96 -14.44
N LEU A 66 -9.45 -11.48 -14.77
CA LEU A 66 -10.56 -11.61 -13.83
C LEU A 66 -10.38 -12.84 -12.95
N HIS A 67 -10.51 -12.62 -11.64
CA HIS A 67 -10.50 -13.66 -10.61
C HIS A 67 -11.82 -13.63 -9.83
N LYS A 68 -12.10 -14.68 -9.08
CA LYS A 68 -13.23 -14.74 -8.16
C LYS A 68 -12.76 -14.79 -6.71
N HIS A 69 -13.52 -14.20 -5.80
CA HIS A 69 -13.15 -14.10 -4.40
C HIS A 69 -12.99 -15.44 -3.68
N TYR A 70 -13.63 -16.51 -4.17
CA TYR A 70 -13.44 -17.84 -3.56
C TYR A 70 -11.97 -18.29 -3.61
N GLU A 71 -11.21 -17.85 -4.61
CA GLU A 71 -9.78 -18.17 -4.71
C GLU A 71 -9.00 -17.60 -3.53
N ILE A 72 -9.31 -16.34 -3.17
CA ILE A 72 -8.71 -15.69 -1.98
C ILE A 72 -9.12 -16.44 -0.70
N GLN A 73 -10.41 -16.79 -0.58
CA GLN A 73 -10.92 -17.51 0.58
C GLN A 73 -10.19 -18.85 0.77
N SER A 74 -9.95 -19.57 -0.30
CA SER A 74 -9.23 -20.85 -0.27
C SER A 74 -7.78 -20.66 0.20
N MET A 75 -7.10 -19.64 -0.30
CA MET A 75 -5.69 -19.37 0.04
C MET A 75 -5.53 -18.89 1.48
N LEU A 76 -6.46 -18.07 1.97
CA LEU A 76 -6.38 -17.48 3.30
C LEU A 76 -7.19 -18.25 4.35
N ASN A 77 -7.92 -19.29 3.94
CA ASN A 77 -8.77 -20.07 4.82
C ASN A 77 -9.70 -19.16 5.66
N CYS A 78 -10.48 -18.32 4.98
CA CYS A 78 -11.36 -17.37 5.64
C CYS A 78 -12.77 -17.38 5.01
N LYS A 79 -13.75 -16.93 5.81
CA LYS A 79 -15.11 -16.70 5.36
C LYS A 79 -15.20 -15.37 4.62
N ILE A 80 -16.26 -15.20 3.80
CA ILE A 80 -16.43 -13.97 3.02
C ILE A 80 -16.54 -12.71 3.89
N ASP A 81 -17.20 -12.79 5.04
CA ASP A 81 -17.32 -11.67 5.97
C ASP A 81 -15.97 -11.26 6.55
N GLN A 82 -15.12 -12.25 6.86
CA GLN A 82 -13.75 -12.01 7.30
C GLN A 82 -12.93 -11.34 6.19
N LEU A 83 -13.13 -11.78 4.94
CA LEU A 83 -12.42 -11.20 3.79
C LEU A 83 -12.76 -9.72 3.62
N VAL A 84 -14.04 -9.34 3.76
CA VAL A 84 -14.44 -7.93 3.74
C VAL A 84 -13.73 -7.13 4.84
N ALA A 85 -13.67 -7.68 6.06
CA ALA A 85 -13.03 -7.02 7.19
C ALA A 85 -11.52 -6.82 6.98
N ILE A 86 -10.81 -7.85 6.50
CA ILE A 86 -9.36 -7.75 6.28
C ILE A 86 -9.02 -6.84 5.08
N ARG A 87 -9.86 -6.82 4.05
CA ARG A 87 -9.75 -5.87 2.94
C ARG A 87 -9.79 -4.43 3.46
N LYS A 88 -10.75 -4.13 4.32
CA LYS A 88 -10.90 -2.80 4.91
C LYS A 88 -9.68 -2.40 5.76
N GLN A 89 -9.02 -3.33 6.43
CA GLN A 89 -7.76 -3.05 7.11
C GLN A 89 -6.69 -2.57 6.15
N LEU A 90 -6.55 -3.23 4.99
CA LEU A 90 -5.59 -2.81 3.97
C LEU A 90 -5.92 -1.44 3.37
N GLU A 91 -7.20 -1.17 3.15
CA GLU A 91 -7.66 0.14 2.67
C GLU A 91 -7.34 1.24 3.69
N GLY A 92 -7.59 0.98 4.96
CA GLY A 92 -7.36 1.93 6.04
C GLY A 92 -5.91 2.37 6.18
N VAL A 93 -4.97 1.45 6.01
CA VAL A 93 -3.52 1.75 6.05
C VAL A 93 -2.95 2.09 4.67
N LYS A 94 -3.79 2.17 3.66
CA LYS A 94 -3.43 2.56 2.27
C LYS A 94 -2.45 1.61 1.59
N LEU A 95 -2.48 0.33 1.93
CA LEU A 95 -1.74 -0.68 1.18
C LEU A 95 -2.45 -1.08 -0.11
N ILE A 96 -3.78 -0.91 -0.16
CA ILE A 96 -4.56 -1.04 -1.39
C ILE A 96 -5.57 0.10 -1.49
N ASN A 97 -5.98 0.38 -2.73
CA ASN A 97 -7.22 1.09 -3.03
C ASN A 97 -8.18 0.12 -3.69
N THR A 98 -9.44 0.16 -3.29
CA THR A 98 -10.49 -0.64 -3.90
C THR A 98 -11.31 0.27 -4.82
N LEU A 99 -11.29 -0.04 -6.11
CA LEU A 99 -11.89 0.79 -7.14
C LEU A 99 -12.99 0.03 -7.88
N VAL A 100 -13.89 0.78 -8.48
CA VAL A 100 -14.94 0.26 -9.36
C VAL A 100 -14.91 1.07 -10.65
N SER A 101 -14.82 0.38 -11.78
CA SER A 101 -14.96 1.02 -13.08
C SER A 101 -16.44 1.26 -13.41
N GLN A 102 -16.75 2.44 -13.91
CA GLN A 102 -18.11 2.73 -14.40
C GLN A 102 -18.52 1.82 -15.56
N ASN A 103 -17.55 1.33 -16.34
CA ASN A 103 -17.80 0.44 -17.46
C ASN A 103 -18.10 -1.00 -17.03
N LYS A 104 -17.62 -1.42 -15.87
CA LYS A 104 -17.83 -2.77 -15.29
C LYS A 104 -18.13 -2.64 -13.80
N PRO A 105 -19.34 -2.21 -13.42
CA PRO A 105 -19.65 -1.88 -12.03
C PRO A 105 -19.74 -3.11 -11.10
N ASP A 106 -19.76 -4.31 -11.64
CA ASP A 106 -19.81 -5.57 -10.90
C ASP A 106 -18.42 -6.20 -10.66
N VAL A 107 -17.35 -5.54 -11.08
CA VAL A 107 -15.96 -6.00 -10.90
C VAL A 107 -15.22 -5.05 -9.99
N LEU A 108 -14.63 -5.59 -8.92
CA LEU A 108 -13.71 -4.82 -8.06
C LEU A 108 -12.32 -4.76 -8.67
N ILE A 109 -11.66 -3.63 -8.47
CA ILE A 109 -10.26 -3.44 -8.84
C ILE A 109 -9.46 -3.20 -7.56
N TYR A 110 -8.55 -4.11 -7.24
CA TYR A 110 -7.60 -3.93 -6.14
C TYR A 110 -6.32 -3.32 -6.68
N SER A 111 -6.14 -2.03 -6.43
CA SER A 111 -4.95 -1.28 -6.83
C SER A 111 -3.93 -1.30 -5.70
N LEU A 112 -2.77 -1.90 -5.96
CA LEU A 112 -1.74 -2.11 -4.96
C LEU A 112 -0.85 -0.89 -4.80
N ASN A 113 -0.58 -0.52 -3.54
CA ASN A 113 0.33 0.55 -3.19
C ASN A 113 1.56 -0.05 -2.50
N LEU A 114 2.68 0.67 -2.55
CA LEU A 114 3.86 0.33 -1.75
C LEU A 114 3.61 0.70 -0.28
N PRO A 115 4.18 -0.05 0.67
CA PRO A 115 4.21 0.39 2.05
C PRO A 115 5.04 1.67 2.18
N LEU A 116 4.73 2.48 3.17
CA LEU A 116 5.59 3.59 3.55
C LEU A 116 6.97 3.07 3.95
N THR A 117 7.99 3.90 3.80
CA THR A 117 9.27 3.62 4.45
C THR A 117 9.12 3.66 5.96
N ALA A 118 10.05 3.06 6.70
CA ALA A 118 10.02 3.11 8.16
C ALA A 118 9.95 4.55 8.68
N GLU A 119 10.74 5.44 8.09
CA GLU A 119 10.77 6.85 8.49
C GLU A 119 9.44 7.56 8.22
N GLN A 120 8.85 7.35 7.05
CA GLN A 120 7.56 7.93 6.69
C GLN A 120 6.45 7.42 7.61
N PHE A 121 6.44 6.11 7.89
CA PHE A 121 5.46 5.50 8.79
C PHE A 121 5.54 6.10 10.19
N LEU A 122 6.75 6.17 10.75
CA LEU A 122 6.96 6.65 12.12
C LEU A 122 6.76 8.17 12.26
N ARG A 123 6.83 8.92 11.17
CA ARG A 123 6.46 10.34 11.14
C ARG A 123 4.95 10.58 11.05
N THR A 124 4.18 9.56 10.69
CA THR A 124 2.73 9.66 10.60
C THR A 124 2.15 9.45 12.01
N ASP A 125 1.70 10.52 12.65
CA ASP A 125 1.28 10.50 14.05
C ASP A 125 0.24 9.43 14.35
N ILE A 126 -0.79 9.31 13.51
CA ILE A 126 -1.87 8.34 13.70
C ILE A 126 -1.33 6.90 13.64
N LEU A 127 -0.51 6.58 12.65
CA LEU A 127 0.05 5.23 12.51
C LEU A 127 0.98 4.88 13.67
N SER A 128 1.82 5.82 14.09
CA SER A 128 2.72 5.64 15.23
C SER A 128 1.96 5.42 16.53
N ILE A 129 0.90 6.19 16.77
CA ILE A 129 0.06 6.05 17.96
C ILE A 129 -0.66 4.70 17.97
N ILE A 130 -1.21 4.26 16.85
CA ILE A 130 -1.87 2.96 16.74
C ILE A 130 -0.86 1.85 16.98
N LEU A 131 0.31 1.92 16.37
CA LEU A 131 1.37 0.93 16.57
C LEU A 131 1.77 0.84 18.03
N LEU A 132 2.04 1.98 18.66
CA LEU A 132 2.39 2.05 20.09
C LEU A 132 1.31 1.40 20.95
N GLY A 133 0.04 1.68 20.68
CA GLY A 133 -1.08 1.08 21.38
C GLY A 133 -1.19 -0.45 21.20
N LYS A 134 -0.76 -0.96 20.05
CA LYS A 134 -0.79 -2.41 19.77
C LYS A 134 0.36 -3.17 20.41
N VAL A 135 1.57 -2.64 20.35
CA VAL A 135 2.77 -3.37 20.79
C VAL A 135 3.30 -2.94 22.16
N GLY A 136 2.91 -1.78 22.66
CA GLY A 136 3.42 -1.21 23.92
C GLY A 136 4.74 -0.49 23.76
N GLU A 137 5.13 0.29 24.78
CA GLU A 137 6.31 1.16 24.73
C GLU A 137 7.63 0.43 24.50
N THR A 138 7.84 -0.67 25.20
CA THR A 138 9.10 -1.41 25.10
C THR A 138 9.32 -1.98 23.71
N THR A 139 8.31 -2.65 23.17
CA THR A 139 8.39 -3.24 21.82
C THR A 139 8.47 -2.16 20.76
N TYR A 140 7.71 -1.08 20.93
CA TYR A 140 7.75 0.07 20.02
C TYR A 140 9.18 0.63 19.90
N LYS A 141 9.83 0.87 21.04
CA LYS A 141 11.21 1.38 21.08
C LYS A 141 12.18 0.42 20.40
N GLN A 142 12.04 -0.88 20.63
CA GLN A 142 12.88 -1.89 19.98
C GLN A 142 12.69 -1.89 18.45
N ILE A 143 11.46 -1.72 17.97
CA ILE A 143 11.16 -1.63 16.54
C ILE A 143 11.83 -0.41 15.94
N VAL A 144 11.69 0.75 16.56
CA VAL A 144 12.30 2.01 16.11
C VAL A 144 13.82 1.85 16.05
N ASP A 145 14.45 1.32 17.09
CA ASP A 145 15.91 1.16 17.16
C ASP A 145 16.44 0.23 16.05
N ARG A 146 15.65 -0.75 15.63
CA ARG A 146 16.04 -1.67 14.56
C ARG A 146 15.85 -1.10 13.16
N LEU A 147 14.79 -0.31 12.95
CA LEU A 147 14.40 0.16 11.62
C LEU A 147 14.95 1.53 11.27
N VAL A 148 15.20 2.36 12.26
CA VAL A 148 15.74 3.72 12.06
C VAL A 148 17.14 3.77 12.62
N LEU A 149 18.12 3.67 11.72
CA LEU A 149 19.52 3.83 12.10
C LEU A 149 19.80 5.30 12.34
N PRO A 150 20.42 5.67 13.49
CA PRO A 150 20.79 7.04 13.73
C PRO A 150 21.83 7.51 12.71
N LEU A 151 21.62 8.70 12.15
CA LEU A 151 22.63 9.34 11.32
C LEU A 151 23.78 9.83 12.21
N PRO A 152 25.03 9.77 11.72
CA PRO A 152 26.13 10.37 12.45
C PRO A 152 25.91 11.88 12.60
N ASP A 153 26.39 12.45 13.71
CA ASP A 153 26.35 13.89 13.91
C ASP A 153 27.37 14.56 12.98
N LEU A 154 26.84 15.23 11.95
CA LEU A 154 27.68 15.97 10.98
C LEU A 154 27.76 17.44 11.30
N GLY A 155 27.14 17.89 12.42
CA GLY A 155 27.03 19.32 12.72
C GLY A 155 26.08 20.02 11.74
N GLU A 156 26.23 21.34 11.64
CA GLU A 156 25.47 22.10 10.64
C GLU A 156 26.02 21.81 9.24
N THR A 157 25.13 21.55 8.32
CA THR A 157 25.49 21.28 6.91
C THR A 157 24.79 22.27 6.00
N THR A 158 25.43 22.54 4.87
CA THR A 158 24.86 23.35 3.81
C THR A 158 24.83 22.50 2.53
N ASN A 159 23.70 22.50 1.84
CA ASN A 159 23.62 21.82 0.56
C ASN A 159 24.25 22.69 -0.53
N ILE A 160 25.39 22.24 -1.07
CA ILE A 160 26.13 22.92 -2.13
C ILE A 160 25.99 22.21 -3.48
N SER A 161 25.00 21.32 -3.62
CA SER A 161 24.77 20.58 -4.85
C SER A 161 24.36 21.53 -5.98
N ALA A 162 24.90 21.29 -7.18
CA ALA A 162 24.46 22.00 -8.38
C ALA A 162 23.00 21.66 -8.71
N SER A 163 22.27 22.60 -9.27
CA SER A 163 20.94 22.38 -9.77
C SER A 163 20.99 21.82 -11.20
N LEU A 164 19.87 21.22 -11.62
CA LEU A 164 19.75 20.73 -12.99
C LEU A 164 19.94 21.84 -14.03
N LEU A 165 19.41 23.03 -13.74
CA LEU A 165 19.49 24.17 -14.64
C LEU A 165 20.89 24.81 -14.69
N ASP A 166 21.74 24.58 -13.69
CA ASP A 166 23.15 24.99 -13.72
C ASP A 166 23.97 24.15 -14.70
N LEU A 167 23.55 22.92 -14.94
CA LEU A 167 24.30 21.94 -15.76
C LEU A 167 23.74 21.79 -17.16
N PHE A 168 22.44 22.00 -17.35
CA PHE A 168 21.76 21.74 -18.62
C PHE A 168 20.91 22.92 -19.04
N ALA A 169 21.00 23.29 -20.34
CA ALA A 169 20.11 24.27 -20.93
C ALA A 169 18.77 23.60 -21.28
N VAL A 170 17.67 24.17 -20.81
CA VAL A 170 16.32 23.67 -21.08
C VAL A 170 15.58 24.70 -21.94
N PRO A 171 15.08 24.32 -23.14
CA PRO A 171 14.30 25.24 -23.97
C PRO A 171 13.02 25.70 -23.25
N GLN A 172 12.81 27.02 -23.18
CA GLN A 172 11.67 27.60 -22.44
C GLN A 172 10.31 27.16 -22.99
N ASN A 173 10.20 26.92 -24.27
CA ASN A 173 8.96 26.45 -24.88
C ASN A 173 8.57 25.03 -24.48
N LEU A 174 9.52 24.20 -24.04
CA LEU A 174 9.24 22.86 -23.56
C LEU A 174 8.78 22.85 -22.10
N ILE A 175 9.29 23.76 -21.28
CA ILE A 175 8.94 23.83 -19.84
C ILE A 175 7.45 24.07 -19.64
N LYS A 176 6.80 24.85 -20.50
CA LYS A 176 5.37 25.19 -20.43
C LYS A 176 4.45 23.98 -20.60
N ASN A 177 4.94 22.90 -21.20
CA ASN A 177 4.16 21.70 -21.52
C ASN A 177 4.40 20.54 -20.56
N ILE A 178 5.23 20.73 -19.52
CA ILE A 178 5.55 19.70 -18.55
C ILE A 178 4.57 19.80 -17.36
N PRO A 179 3.76 18.77 -17.10
CA PRO A 179 2.85 18.79 -15.95
C PRO A 179 3.62 18.93 -14.63
N GLY A 180 3.14 19.81 -13.74
CA GLY A 180 3.71 20.01 -12.42
C GLY A 180 4.88 20.99 -12.34
N LEU A 181 5.23 21.64 -13.44
CA LEU A 181 6.24 22.72 -13.45
C LEU A 181 5.62 24.10 -13.51
#